data_d9d2863d7fec9a4937c900e90958dbc7
#
_entry.id   d9d2863d7fec9a4937c900e90958dbc7
#
_cell.length_a   1.000
_cell.length_b   1.000
_cell.length_c   1.000
_cell.angle_alpha   90.00
_cell.angle_beta   90.00
_cell.angle_gamma   90.00
#
_symmetry.space_group_name_H-M   'P 1'
#
loop_
_entity.id
_entity.type
_entity.pdbx_description
1 polymer ?
#
loop_
_entity_poly.entity_id
_entity_poly.type
_entity_poly.pdbx_seq_one_letter_code
_entity_poly.pdbx_strand_id
1 'polypeptide(L)'
;PLLVESNVGRIVDYQFAPGIMFIVVSVLYLRLTITAFLSALFVTSIIIQQYMALSIDGVFFSSNLPVVFSDGLAINLDWFVLNCLFVVVTVIVVTVTSWQFDKVTNQASNFERANQVLGRYFSPEVKDEIENSRFSDITEVEKSSLVAVLFTDINGFTKMTETMDPKDVVRLVSEYQSKMVAAIFSSGGTVDKFIGDAVMATFGTPTSRGNDAQNAFECARKMQIAMNQWSKERAEKKLPQITHRIGIHFGPCIIGNIGGDQRVEFTVLGDTVNVANRLCDACKKFDSQVIISDAVAKRLSEEIKSDFEANFSIPGRTEKIGIHKLQL
;
A
#
# COMPACT_ATOMS: atom_id res chain seq x y z
N PRO A 1 52.89 -15.50 35.72
CA PRO A 1 52.01 -16.21 36.66
C PRO A 1 51.95 -15.48 38.01
N LEU A 2 53.10 -15.15 38.65
CA LEU A 2 53.15 -14.49 39.97
C LEU A 2 52.46 -13.09 40.02
N LEU A 3 52.45 -12.34 38.92
CA LEU A 3 51.78 -11.02 38.85
C LEU A 3 50.24 -11.16 38.75
N VAL A 4 49.74 -12.29 38.28
CA VAL A 4 48.31 -12.58 38.20
C VAL A 4 47.75 -12.98 39.57
N GLU A 5 48.49 -13.80 40.31
CA GLU A 5 48.06 -14.24 41.65
C GLU A 5 48.02 -13.11 42.68
N SER A 6 48.91 -12.10 42.55
CA SER A 6 49.02 -11.01 43.51
C SER A 6 48.00 -9.87 43.31
N ASN A 7 47.13 -9.93 42.32
CA ASN A 7 46.16 -8.85 41.97
C ASN A 7 44.78 -9.35 41.54
N VAL A 8 44.36 -10.54 41.95
CA VAL A 8 43.07 -11.14 41.58
C VAL A 8 41.90 -10.22 41.94
N GLY A 9 41.94 -9.61 43.13
CA GLY A 9 40.90 -8.64 43.54
C GLY A 9 40.79 -7.43 42.63
N ARG A 10 41.92 -6.88 42.17
CA ARG A 10 41.92 -5.72 41.28
C ARG A 10 41.44 -6.04 39.87
N ILE A 11 41.66 -7.26 39.36
CA ILE A 11 41.18 -7.67 38.02
C ILE A 11 39.64 -7.74 38.01
N VAL A 12 39.04 -8.18 39.12
CA VAL A 12 37.57 -8.28 39.21
C VAL A 12 36.92 -6.88 39.35
N ASP A 13 37.60 -5.93 40.05
CA ASP A 13 37.03 -4.63 40.35
C ASP A 13 37.04 -3.61 39.18
N TYR A 14 38.02 -3.69 38.26
CA TYR A 14 38.22 -2.64 37.25
C TYR A 14 37.45 -2.84 35.93
N GLN A 15 36.72 -3.92 35.73
CA GLN A 15 36.09 -4.22 34.41
C GLN A 15 34.68 -3.67 34.21
N PHE A 16 34.12 -3.04 35.22
CA PHE A 16 32.69 -2.69 35.23
C PHE A 16 32.31 -1.52 34.29
N ALA A 17 33.09 -0.46 34.31
CA ALA A 17 32.75 0.78 33.59
C ALA A 17 32.78 0.65 32.06
N PRO A 18 33.77 0.00 31.41
CA PRO A 18 33.79 -0.16 29.96
C PRO A 18 32.64 -1.00 29.40
N GLY A 19 32.20 -2.02 30.14
CA GLY A 19 31.14 -2.91 29.72
C GLY A 19 29.77 -2.26 29.70
N ILE A 20 29.46 -1.43 30.69
CA ILE A 20 28.22 -0.66 30.71
C ILE A 20 28.14 0.27 29.51
N MET A 21 29.22 1.02 29.25
CA MET A 21 29.28 1.94 28.11
C MET A 21 29.11 1.23 26.78
N PHE A 22 29.68 0.04 26.63
CA PHE A 22 29.57 -0.78 25.43
C PHE A 22 28.12 -1.27 25.21
N ILE A 23 27.43 -1.73 26.25
CA ILE A 23 26.02 -2.16 26.17
C ILE A 23 25.12 -0.99 25.81
N VAL A 24 25.27 0.16 26.46
CA VAL A 24 24.48 1.36 26.20
C VAL A 24 24.66 1.85 24.75
N VAL A 25 25.89 1.89 24.26
CA VAL A 25 26.18 2.29 22.87
C VAL A 25 25.64 1.26 21.89
N SER A 26 25.72 -0.03 22.17
CA SER A 26 25.24 -1.07 21.27
C SER A 26 23.71 -1.09 21.16
N VAL A 27 22.98 -0.75 22.21
CA VAL A 27 21.51 -0.60 22.19
C VAL A 27 21.07 0.55 21.28
N LEU A 28 21.87 1.62 21.21
CA LEU A 28 21.54 2.81 20.43
C LEU A 28 21.85 2.69 18.93
N TYR A 29 22.82 1.88 18.54
CA TYR A 29 23.38 1.91 17.17
C TYR A 29 23.36 0.58 16.40
N LEU A 30 23.16 -0.56 17.04
CA LEU A 30 23.24 -1.88 16.40
C LEU A 30 21.87 -2.56 16.27
N ARG A 31 21.76 -3.43 15.27
CA ARG A 31 20.58 -4.31 15.15
C ARG A 31 20.42 -5.14 16.41
N LEU A 32 19.19 -5.30 16.88
CA LEU A 32 18.86 -5.98 18.13
C LEU A 32 19.52 -7.35 18.31
N THR A 33 19.59 -8.14 17.25
CA THR A 33 20.27 -9.46 17.26
C THR A 33 21.75 -9.34 17.58
N ILE A 34 22.43 -8.31 17.07
CA ILE A 34 23.86 -8.05 17.33
C ILE A 34 24.02 -7.56 18.76
N THR A 35 23.16 -6.69 19.25
CA THR A 35 23.15 -6.20 20.64
C THR A 35 22.96 -7.36 21.62
N ALA A 36 21.98 -8.24 21.38
CA ALA A 36 21.73 -9.42 22.21
C ALA A 36 22.94 -10.38 22.21
N PHE A 37 23.55 -10.62 21.06
CA PHE A 37 24.74 -11.48 20.93
C PHE A 37 25.95 -10.91 21.68
N LEU A 38 26.21 -9.61 21.51
CA LEU A 38 27.34 -8.95 22.19
C LEU A 38 27.11 -8.85 23.70
N SER A 39 25.89 -8.62 24.16
CA SER A 39 25.53 -8.64 25.57
C SER A 39 25.70 -10.04 26.17
N ALA A 40 25.32 -11.10 25.46
CA ALA A 40 25.53 -12.48 25.89
C ALA A 40 27.03 -12.83 25.99
N LEU A 41 27.84 -12.42 25.02
CA LEU A 41 29.30 -12.59 25.08
C LEU A 41 29.91 -11.86 26.27
N PHE A 42 29.49 -10.64 26.54
CA PHE A 42 30.00 -9.85 27.67
C PHE A 42 29.62 -10.49 29.01
N VAL A 43 28.36 -10.90 29.19
CA VAL A 43 27.90 -11.63 30.39
C VAL A 43 28.66 -12.93 30.58
N THR A 44 28.87 -13.70 29.51
CA THR A 44 29.63 -14.95 29.55
C THR A 44 31.09 -14.71 29.96
N SER A 45 31.70 -13.64 29.46
CA SER A 45 33.07 -13.25 29.84
C SER A 45 33.15 -12.92 31.34
N ILE A 46 32.20 -12.19 31.89
CA ILE A 46 32.15 -11.87 33.34
C ILE A 46 32.06 -13.17 34.16
N ILE A 47 31.14 -14.08 33.78
CA ILE A 47 30.92 -15.34 34.48
C ILE A 47 32.20 -16.19 34.47
N ILE A 48 32.89 -16.31 33.32
CA ILE A 48 34.15 -17.05 33.18
C ILE A 48 35.22 -16.44 34.09
N GLN A 49 35.36 -15.14 34.10
CA GLN A 49 36.35 -14.45 34.92
C GLN A 49 36.12 -14.65 36.41
N GLN A 50 34.86 -14.56 36.87
CA GLN A 50 34.49 -14.81 38.25
C GLN A 50 34.77 -16.27 38.65
N TYR A 51 34.43 -17.22 37.75
CA TYR A 51 34.71 -18.64 37.99
C TYR A 51 36.22 -18.91 38.09
N MET A 52 37.02 -18.31 37.20
CA MET A 52 38.47 -18.45 37.26
C MET A 52 39.06 -17.85 38.53
N ALA A 53 38.59 -16.68 38.98
CA ALA A 53 39.02 -16.05 40.21
C ALA A 53 38.70 -16.92 41.44
N LEU A 54 37.52 -17.53 41.49
CA LEU A 54 37.12 -18.44 42.58
C LEU A 54 37.83 -19.79 42.56
N SER A 55 38.45 -20.17 41.43
CA SER A 55 39.19 -21.43 41.28
C SER A 55 40.63 -21.33 41.78
N ILE A 56 41.10 -20.16 42.23
CA ILE A 56 42.45 -19.96 42.75
C ILE A 56 42.47 -20.36 44.24
N ASP A 57 43.41 -21.21 44.63
CA ASP A 57 43.56 -21.65 46.02
C ASP A 57 43.91 -20.47 46.93
N GLY A 58 43.21 -20.38 48.07
CA GLY A 58 43.42 -19.33 49.07
C GLY A 58 42.62 -18.05 48.87
N VAL A 59 41.82 -17.95 47.82
CA VAL A 59 40.90 -16.83 47.64
C VAL A 59 39.81 -16.83 48.69
N PHE A 60 39.55 -15.66 49.30
CA PHE A 60 38.47 -15.48 50.27
C PHE A 60 37.71 -14.15 50.03
N PHE A 61 36.49 -14.09 50.54
CA PHE A 61 35.64 -12.89 50.48
C PHE A 61 35.79 -12.03 51.71
N SER A 62 35.89 -10.71 51.53
CA SER A 62 35.90 -9.76 52.63
C SER A 62 35.15 -8.49 52.28
N SER A 63 34.30 -7.97 53.19
CA SER A 63 33.71 -6.65 53.10
C SER A 63 34.59 -5.56 53.77
N ASN A 64 35.70 -5.94 54.37
CA ASN A 64 36.66 -5.04 55.00
C ASN A 64 37.61 -4.45 53.95
N LEU A 65 37.39 -3.21 53.55
CA LEU A 65 38.21 -2.55 52.50
C LEU A 65 39.70 -2.54 52.77
N PRO A 66 40.23 -2.25 53.99
CA PRO A 66 41.64 -2.37 54.30
C PRO A 66 42.24 -3.76 54.00
N VAL A 67 41.48 -4.85 54.26
CA VAL A 67 41.91 -6.22 53.95
C VAL A 67 41.96 -6.45 52.43
N VAL A 68 40.93 -6.03 51.74
CA VAL A 68 40.83 -6.15 50.26
C VAL A 68 41.99 -5.40 49.56
N PHE A 69 42.39 -4.27 50.10
CA PHE A 69 43.51 -3.51 49.53
C PHE A 69 44.91 -4.02 49.93
N SER A 70 45.00 -4.73 51.03
CA SER A 70 46.29 -5.25 51.53
C SER A 70 46.60 -6.69 51.08
N ASP A 71 45.57 -7.49 50.86
CA ASP A 71 45.72 -8.91 50.46
C ASP A 71 45.23 -9.13 49.03
N GLY A 72 46.14 -9.56 48.16
CA GLY A 72 45.85 -9.77 46.74
C GLY A 72 44.85 -10.91 46.44
N LEU A 73 44.61 -11.79 47.42
CA LEU A 73 43.68 -12.91 47.33
C LEU A 73 42.26 -12.58 47.87
N ALA A 74 42.09 -11.43 48.52
CA ALA A 74 40.80 -11.01 49.02
C ALA A 74 39.92 -10.39 47.92
N ILE A 75 38.73 -10.96 47.74
CA ILE A 75 37.72 -10.43 46.83
C ILE A 75 36.70 -9.59 47.62
N ASN A 76 36.42 -8.39 47.16
CA ASN A 76 35.38 -7.58 47.77
C ASN A 76 34.00 -8.22 47.60
N LEU A 77 33.37 -8.64 48.68
CA LEU A 77 32.06 -9.33 48.67
C LEU A 77 30.96 -8.43 48.10
N ASP A 78 30.96 -7.16 48.47
CA ASP A 78 29.93 -6.23 48.07
C ASP A 78 29.97 -5.99 46.56
N TRP A 79 31.15 -5.81 46.00
CA TRP A 79 31.39 -5.70 44.55
C TRP A 79 31.01 -6.98 43.79
N PHE A 80 31.36 -8.15 44.34
CA PHE A 80 31.00 -9.41 43.73
C PHE A 80 29.50 -9.61 43.64
N VAL A 81 28.76 -9.34 44.73
CA VAL A 81 27.26 -9.39 44.74
C VAL A 81 26.66 -8.38 43.77
N LEU A 82 27.21 -7.15 43.74
CA LEU A 82 26.76 -6.11 42.81
C LEU A 82 26.95 -6.53 41.34
N ASN A 83 28.08 -7.16 41.00
CA ASN A 83 28.34 -7.69 39.66
C ASN A 83 27.33 -8.78 39.27
N CYS A 84 27.05 -9.72 40.16
CA CYS A 84 26.06 -10.76 39.92
C CYS A 84 24.65 -10.17 39.67
N LEU A 85 24.26 -9.20 40.50
CA LEU A 85 22.99 -8.49 40.35
C LEU A 85 22.91 -7.76 39.00
N PHE A 86 24.01 -7.09 38.61
CA PHE A 86 24.07 -6.38 37.34
C PHE A 86 23.91 -7.31 36.15
N VAL A 87 24.55 -8.49 36.17
CA VAL A 87 24.40 -9.51 35.12
C VAL A 87 22.93 -9.91 34.96
N VAL A 88 22.25 -10.19 36.09
CA VAL A 88 20.84 -10.58 36.08
C VAL A 88 19.98 -9.47 35.50
N VAL A 89 20.16 -8.24 35.98
CA VAL A 89 19.40 -7.06 35.46
C VAL A 89 19.63 -6.87 33.98
N THR A 90 20.89 -6.98 33.51
CA THR A 90 21.23 -6.83 32.09
C THR A 90 20.50 -7.88 31.23
N VAL A 91 20.51 -9.15 31.66
CA VAL A 91 19.79 -10.22 30.94
C VAL A 91 18.31 -9.94 30.85
N ILE A 92 17.69 -9.49 31.96
CA ILE A 92 16.26 -9.13 31.99
C ILE A 92 15.98 -7.98 31.02
N VAL A 93 16.76 -6.89 31.09
CA VAL A 93 16.56 -5.71 30.22
C VAL A 93 16.70 -6.06 28.75
N VAL A 94 17.76 -6.81 28.37
CA VAL A 94 17.96 -7.23 26.98
C VAL A 94 16.82 -8.13 26.52
N THR A 95 16.36 -9.06 27.33
CA THR A 95 15.27 -9.98 26.98
C THR A 95 13.95 -9.23 26.77
N VAL A 96 13.61 -8.32 27.70
CA VAL A 96 12.37 -7.53 27.60
C VAL A 96 12.42 -6.59 26.39
N THR A 97 13.56 -5.93 26.16
CA THR A 97 13.73 -5.02 25.01
C THR A 97 13.63 -5.79 23.70
N SER A 98 14.26 -6.97 23.60
CA SER A 98 14.17 -7.85 22.43
C SER A 98 12.72 -8.26 22.15
N TRP A 99 12.00 -8.69 23.16
CA TRP A 99 10.61 -9.09 23.01
C TRP A 99 9.69 -7.93 22.57
N GLN A 100 9.87 -6.75 23.14
CA GLN A 100 9.11 -5.58 22.74
C GLN A 100 9.41 -5.16 21.30
N PHE A 101 10.68 -5.18 20.91
CA PHE A 101 11.08 -4.82 19.55
C PHE A 101 10.50 -5.78 18.50
N ASP A 102 10.60 -7.10 18.75
CA ASP A 102 10.01 -8.11 17.86
C ASP A 102 8.48 -7.91 17.71
N LYS A 103 7.81 -7.59 18.82
CA LYS A 103 6.37 -7.29 18.81
C LYS A 103 6.04 -6.08 17.94
N VAL A 104 6.76 -4.98 18.10
CA VAL A 104 6.56 -3.74 17.32
C VAL A 104 6.87 -3.96 15.84
N THR A 105 7.98 -4.65 15.54
CA THR A 105 8.38 -4.93 14.15
C THR A 105 7.36 -5.83 13.45
N ASN A 106 6.87 -6.86 14.12
CA ASN A 106 5.85 -7.75 13.57
C ASN A 106 4.50 -7.01 13.37
N GLN A 107 4.13 -6.14 14.28
CA GLN A 107 2.93 -5.30 14.12
C GLN A 107 3.07 -4.35 12.93
N ALA A 108 4.21 -3.67 12.78
CA ALA A 108 4.48 -2.78 11.66
C ALA A 108 4.44 -3.53 10.32
N SER A 109 5.10 -4.69 10.23
CA SER A 109 5.09 -5.49 9.00
C SER A 109 3.71 -6.04 8.63
N ASN A 110 2.89 -6.42 9.62
CA ASN A 110 1.52 -6.85 9.40
C ASN A 110 0.63 -5.68 8.95
N PHE A 111 0.84 -4.50 9.52
CA PHE A 111 0.14 -3.29 9.11
C PHE A 111 0.50 -2.87 7.67
N GLU A 112 1.78 -2.91 7.31
CA GLU A 112 2.21 -2.66 5.93
C GLU A 112 1.63 -3.66 4.93
N ARG A 113 1.61 -4.95 5.28
CA ARG A 113 0.98 -5.98 4.43
C ARG A 113 -0.53 -5.75 4.28
N ALA A 114 -1.21 -5.43 5.37
CA ALA A 114 -2.64 -5.09 5.32
C ALA A 114 -2.88 -3.87 4.43
N ASN A 115 -2.09 -2.81 4.55
CA ASN A 115 -2.17 -1.63 3.71
C ASN A 115 -1.86 -1.91 2.23
N GLN A 116 -0.90 -2.79 1.93
CA GLN A 116 -0.63 -3.21 0.54
C GLN A 116 -1.78 -4.01 -0.06
N VAL A 117 -2.42 -4.86 0.73
CA VAL A 117 -3.61 -5.61 0.27
C VAL A 117 -4.78 -4.65 0.07
N LEU A 118 -5.07 -3.80 1.04
CA LEU A 118 -6.13 -2.78 0.94
C LEU A 118 -5.88 -1.80 -0.21
N GLY A 119 -4.63 -1.42 -0.46
CA GLY A 119 -4.25 -0.55 -1.58
C GLY A 119 -4.58 -1.10 -2.97
N ARG A 120 -4.87 -2.40 -3.10
CA ARG A 120 -5.36 -2.99 -4.37
C ARG A 120 -6.83 -2.72 -4.63
N TYR A 121 -7.58 -2.30 -3.62
CA TYR A 121 -9.00 -1.98 -3.72
C TYR A 121 -9.25 -0.50 -4.00
N PHE A 122 -8.20 0.33 -3.93
CA PHE A 122 -8.28 1.76 -4.18
C PHE A 122 -7.36 2.15 -5.33
N SER A 123 -7.74 3.17 -6.10
CA SER A 123 -6.81 3.76 -7.06
C SER A 123 -5.66 4.47 -6.34
N PRO A 124 -4.46 4.60 -6.97
CA PRO A 124 -3.32 5.29 -6.37
C PRO A 124 -3.66 6.69 -5.86
N GLU A 125 -4.45 7.45 -6.63
CA GLU A 125 -4.85 8.82 -6.29
C GLU A 125 -5.75 8.88 -5.05
N VAL A 126 -6.66 7.92 -4.90
CA VAL A 126 -7.53 7.82 -3.71
C VAL A 126 -6.72 7.41 -2.49
N LYS A 127 -5.75 6.54 -2.67
CA LYS A 127 -4.83 6.14 -1.60
C LYS A 127 -4.01 7.33 -1.11
N ASP A 128 -3.42 8.11 -2.03
CA ASP A 128 -2.64 9.30 -1.70
C ASP A 128 -3.50 10.36 -0.97
N GLU A 129 -4.76 10.52 -1.37
CA GLU A 129 -5.70 11.42 -0.69
C GLU A 129 -6.02 10.95 0.73
N ILE A 130 -6.25 9.64 0.92
CA ILE A 130 -6.48 9.04 2.25
C ILE A 130 -5.24 9.19 3.15
N GLU A 131 -4.02 8.99 2.61
CA GLU A 131 -2.77 9.11 3.37
C GLU A 131 -2.45 10.57 3.74
N ASN A 132 -2.81 11.53 2.87
CA ASN A 132 -2.52 12.95 3.06
C ASN A 132 -3.62 13.68 3.85
N SER A 133 -4.86 13.23 3.80
CA SER A 133 -5.93 13.81 4.59
C SER A 133 -5.86 13.33 6.04
N ARG A 134 -5.92 14.28 7.00
CA ARG A 134 -6.18 13.92 8.38
C ARG A 134 -7.55 13.21 8.42
N PHE A 135 -7.64 12.08 9.06
CA PHE A 135 -8.82 11.18 9.12
C PHE A 135 -10.16 11.89 9.41
N SER A 136 -10.12 13.08 9.99
CA SER A 136 -11.28 13.94 10.28
C SER A 136 -11.85 14.66 9.04
N ASP A 137 -11.07 14.87 7.99
CA ASP A 137 -11.50 15.68 6.84
C ASP A 137 -12.14 14.83 5.73
N ILE A 138 -11.99 13.50 5.80
CA ILE A 138 -12.53 12.57 4.78
C ILE A 138 -14.06 12.43 4.87
N THR A 139 -14.67 12.74 6.02
CA THR A 139 -16.10 12.53 6.25
C THR A 139 -17.00 13.68 5.78
N GLU A 140 -16.47 14.84 5.40
CA GLU A 140 -17.28 16.05 5.15
C GLU A 140 -17.15 16.67 3.74
N VAL A 141 -16.41 16.06 2.79
CA VAL A 141 -16.20 16.71 1.49
C VAL A 141 -17.13 16.16 0.43
N GLU A 142 -18.39 16.62 0.44
CA GLU A 142 -19.23 16.64 -0.77
C GLU A 142 -18.81 17.86 -1.60
N LYS A 143 -17.99 17.66 -2.61
CA LYS A 143 -17.55 18.74 -3.51
C LYS A 143 -18.24 18.60 -4.86
N SER A 144 -18.95 19.65 -5.27
CA SER A 144 -19.41 19.76 -6.66
C SER A 144 -18.24 20.09 -7.58
N SER A 145 -17.98 19.25 -8.56
CA SER A 145 -16.88 19.43 -9.52
C SER A 145 -17.30 19.00 -10.93
N LEU A 146 -16.59 19.51 -11.93
CA LEU A 146 -16.72 19.04 -13.31
C LEU A 146 -15.83 17.82 -13.51
N VAL A 147 -16.41 16.71 -13.94
CA VAL A 147 -15.75 15.39 -14.06
C VAL A 147 -16.04 14.81 -15.44
N ALA A 148 -15.02 14.20 -16.07
CA ALA A 148 -15.27 13.32 -17.19
C ALA A 148 -15.49 11.90 -16.66
N VAL A 149 -16.64 11.30 -16.99
CA VAL A 149 -17.00 9.93 -16.63
C VAL A 149 -16.91 9.07 -17.88
N LEU A 150 -16.22 7.92 -17.75
CA LEU A 150 -16.04 6.93 -18.79
C LEU A 150 -16.61 5.59 -18.32
N PHE A 151 -17.48 5.00 -19.15
CA PHE A 151 -17.91 3.61 -19.02
C PHE A 151 -17.35 2.79 -20.17
N THR A 152 -16.89 1.58 -19.87
CA THR A 152 -16.53 0.60 -20.89
C THR A 152 -17.05 -0.78 -20.51
N ASP A 153 -17.43 -1.58 -21.49
CA ASP A 153 -18.13 -2.85 -21.31
C ASP A 153 -17.87 -3.79 -22.47
N ILE A 154 -17.86 -5.11 -22.25
CA ILE A 154 -17.60 -6.12 -23.28
C ILE A 154 -18.86 -6.31 -24.15
N ASN A 155 -18.69 -6.29 -25.45
CA ASN A 155 -19.80 -6.53 -26.37
C ASN A 155 -20.28 -7.99 -26.28
N GLY A 156 -21.58 -8.16 -26.00
CA GLY A 156 -22.22 -9.47 -25.98
C GLY A 156 -21.78 -10.39 -24.85
N PHE A 157 -21.23 -9.85 -23.76
CA PHE A 157 -20.71 -10.59 -22.62
C PHE A 157 -21.72 -11.64 -22.09
N THR A 158 -22.94 -11.23 -21.78
CA THR A 158 -23.99 -12.13 -21.25
C THR A 158 -24.19 -13.35 -22.14
N LYS A 159 -24.32 -13.15 -23.45
CA LYS A 159 -24.51 -14.25 -24.40
C LYS A 159 -23.27 -15.16 -24.51
N MET A 160 -22.09 -14.56 -24.45
CA MET A 160 -20.83 -15.29 -24.53
C MET A 160 -20.62 -16.17 -23.29
N THR A 161 -20.99 -15.70 -22.12
CA THR A 161 -20.78 -16.39 -20.84
C THR A 161 -21.81 -17.50 -20.54
N GLU A 162 -22.95 -17.52 -21.24
CA GLU A 162 -23.99 -18.56 -21.06
C GLU A 162 -23.43 -19.97 -21.25
N THR A 163 -22.43 -20.14 -22.09
CA THR A 163 -21.85 -21.45 -22.45
C THR A 163 -20.42 -21.65 -21.95
N MET A 164 -19.86 -20.70 -21.25
CA MET A 164 -18.48 -20.73 -20.74
C MET A 164 -18.40 -21.39 -19.36
N ASP A 165 -17.29 -22.07 -19.09
CA ASP A 165 -16.97 -22.48 -17.72
C ASP A 165 -16.80 -21.24 -16.80
N PRO A 166 -17.37 -21.25 -15.59
CA PRO A 166 -17.27 -20.12 -14.66
C PRO A 166 -15.84 -19.64 -14.39
N LYS A 167 -14.85 -20.55 -14.38
CA LYS A 167 -13.44 -20.18 -14.21
C LYS A 167 -12.89 -19.40 -15.39
N ASP A 168 -13.33 -19.75 -16.60
CA ASP A 168 -12.91 -19.05 -17.81
C ASP A 168 -13.59 -17.68 -17.91
N VAL A 169 -14.83 -17.53 -17.42
CA VAL A 169 -15.50 -16.23 -17.28
C VAL A 169 -14.71 -15.31 -16.34
N VAL A 170 -14.34 -15.81 -15.16
CA VAL A 170 -13.54 -15.02 -14.20
C VAL A 170 -12.20 -14.61 -14.82
N ARG A 171 -11.51 -15.52 -15.52
CA ARG A 171 -10.24 -15.23 -16.20
C ARG A 171 -10.42 -14.15 -17.26
N LEU A 172 -11.45 -14.30 -18.09
CA LEU A 172 -11.77 -13.35 -19.16
C LEU A 172 -12.02 -11.94 -18.61
N VAL A 173 -12.88 -11.81 -17.59
CA VAL A 173 -13.19 -10.54 -16.95
C VAL A 173 -11.94 -9.93 -16.31
N SER A 174 -11.15 -10.73 -15.60
CA SER A 174 -9.92 -10.26 -14.95
C SER A 174 -8.88 -9.76 -15.95
N GLU A 175 -8.69 -10.44 -17.09
CA GLU A 175 -7.79 -10.01 -18.17
C GLU A 175 -8.28 -8.72 -18.82
N TYR A 176 -9.57 -8.61 -19.09
CA TYR A 176 -10.19 -7.40 -19.62
C TYR A 176 -10.02 -6.22 -18.68
N GLN A 177 -10.45 -6.37 -17.43
CA GLN A 177 -10.36 -5.31 -16.40
C GLN A 177 -8.92 -4.86 -16.20
N SER A 178 -7.95 -5.79 -16.18
CA SER A 178 -6.53 -5.44 -16.05
C SER A 178 -6.03 -4.54 -17.18
N LYS A 179 -6.44 -4.78 -18.43
CA LYS A 179 -6.09 -3.95 -19.57
C LYS A 179 -6.76 -2.57 -19.50
N MET A 180 -8.01 -2.52 -19.08
CA MET A 180 -8.76 -1.25 -18.91
C MET A 180 -8.14 -0.41 -17.79
N VAL A 181 -7.84 -1.00 -16.65
CA VAL A 181 -7.19 -0.33 -15.51
C VAL A 181 -5.83 0.26 -15.91
N ALA A 182 -5.02 -0.49 -16.66
CA ALA A 182 -3.73 0.00 -17.15
C ALA A 182 -3.89 1.24 -18.07
N ALA A 183 -4.89 1.24 -18.94
CA ALA A 183 -5.20 2.39 -19.81
C ALA A 183 -5.69 3.60 -18.98
N ILE A 184 -6.57 3.38 -17.98
CA ILE A 184 -7.10 4.42 -17.09
C ILE A 184 -5.95 5.10 -16.34
N PHE A 185 -5.13 4.34 -15.62
CA PHE A 185 -4.04 4.90 -14.81
C PHE A 185 -2.99 5.60 -15.67
N SER A 186 -2.61 5.02 -16.84
CA SER A 186 -1.65 5.67 -17.74
C SER A 186 -2.18 6.96 -18.39
N SER A 187 -3.46 7.25 -18.25
CA SER A 187 -4.12 8.48 -18.74
C SER A 187 -4.50 9.43 -17.59
N GLY A 188 -4.07 9.14 -16.35
CA GLY A 188 -4.35 9.97 -15.18
C GLY A 188 -5.81 9.91 -14.73
N GLY A 189 -6.50 8.81 -15.00
CA GLY A 189 -7.85 8.54 -14.54
C GLY A 189 -7.88 7.67 -13.29
N THR A 190 -8.99 7.71 -12.58
CA THR A 190 -9.29 6.91 -11.39
C THR A 190 -10.30 5.84 -11.77
N VAL A 191 -10.08 4.60 -11.36
CA VAL A 191 -11.10 3.55 -11.42
C VAL A 191 -12.08 3.79 -10.28
N ASP A 192 -13.34 4.06 -10.61
CA ASP A 192 -14.38 4.22 -9.60
C ASP A 192 -14.86 2.84 -9.10
N LYS A 193 -15.36 2.00 -10.00
CA LYS A 193 -15.82 0.64 -9.67
C LYS A 193 -15.91 -0.28 -10.88
N PHE A 194 -16.00 -1.57 -10.58
CA PHE A 194 -16.37 -2.60 -11.53
C PHE A 194 -17.87 -2.94 -11.38
N ILE A 195 -18.57 -3.08 -12.50
CA ILE A 195 -19.99 -3.45 -12.53
C ILE A 195 -20.13 -4.66 -13.46
N GLY A 196 -19.97 -5.86 -12.89
CA GLY A 196 -19.84 -7.07 -13.71
C GLY A 196 -18.59 -7.02 -14.58
N ASP A 197 -18.75 -7.09 -15.90
CA ASP A 197 -17.67 -6.89 -16.88
C ASP A 197 -17.39 -5.42 -17.19
N ALA A 198 -18.31 -4.51 -16.85
CA ALA A 198 -18.13 -3.08 -17.09
C ALA A 198 -17.13 -2.46 -16.09
N VAL A 199 -16.44 -1.43 -16.58
CA VAL A 199 -15.55 -0.59 -15.78
C VAL A 199 -16.02 0.85 -15.82
N MET A 200 -16.21 1.46 -14.67
CA MET A 200 -16.45 2.88 -14.52
C MET A 200 -15.16 3.58 -14.12
N ALA A 201 -14.78 4.60 -14.86
CA ALA A 201 -13.62 5.44 -14.57
C ALA A 201 -14.00 6.91 -14.59
N THR A 202 -13.24 7.69 -13.84
CA THR A 202 -13.42 9.14 -13.71
C THR A 202 -12.11 9.87 -13.96
N PHE A 203 -12.19 11.09 -14.52
CA PHE A 203 -11.07 11.98 -14.72
C PHE A 203 -11.45 13.34 -14.12
N GLY A 204 -10.60 13.84 -13.23
CA GLY A 204 -10.89 15.01 -12.41
C GLY A 204 -11.26 14.66 -10.96
N THR A 205 -11.04 13.41 -10.55
CA THR A 205 -11.24 12.93 -9.18
C THR A 205 -9.94 12.33 -8.63
N PRO A 206 -9.64 12.50 -7.34
CA PRO A 206 -10.28 13.40 -6.37
C PRO A 206 -10.08 14.88 -6.72
N THR A 207 -9.08 15.21 -7.54
CA THR A 207 -8.72 16.57 -7.93
C THR A 207 -8.58 16.69 -9.45
N SER A 208 -9.21 17.70 -10.04
CA SER A 208 -9.12 18.02 -11.47
C SER A 208 -7.69 18.49 -11.84
N ARG A 209 -7.20 18.00 -12.98
CA ARG A 209 -5.93 18.42 -13.61
C ARG A 209 -6.12 19.42 -14.75
N GLY A 210 -7.37 19.85 -15.03
CA GLY A 210 -7.71 20.81 -16.06
C GLY A 210 -7.97 20.22 -17.45
N ASN A 211 -7.43 19.04 -17.77
CA ASN A 211 -7.55 18.37 -19.06
C ASN A 211 -8.38 17.07 -18.99
N ASP A 212 -9.32 17.00 -18.07
CA ASP A 212 -9.99 15.75 -17.70
C ASP A 212 -10.77 15.11 -18.86
N ALA A 213 -11.44 15.92 -19.69
CA ALA A 213 -12.15 15.45 -20.86
C ALA A 213 -11.18 14.90 -21.94
N GLN A 214 -10.05 15.59 -22.16
CA GLN A 214 -9.01 15.14 -23.09
C GLN A 214 -8.39 13.83 -22.61
N ASN A 215 -8.07 13.73 -21.31
CA ASN A 215 -7.48 12.54 -20.72
C ASN A 215 -8.42 11.33 -20.81
N ALA A 216 -9.73 11.53 -20.62
CA ALA A 216 -10.73 10.49 -20.80
C ALA A 216 -10.80 9.99 -22.26
N PHE A 217 -10.69 10.91 -23.22
CA PHE A 217 -10.65 10.59 -24.64
C PHE A 217 -9.38 9.81 -25.02
N GLU A 218 -8.20 10.26 -24.56
CA GLU A 218 -6.95 9.53 -24.77
C GLU A 218 -6.95 8.15 -24.11
N CYS A 219 -7.59 8.02 -22.98
CA CYS A 219 -7.82 6.72 -22.35
C CYS A 219 -8.63 5.79 -23.26
N ALA A 220 -9.72 6.26 -23.86
CA ALA A 220 -10.53 5.48 -24.78
C ALA A 220 -9.69 5.01 -26.00
N ARG A 221 -8.82 5.86 -26.55
CA ARG A 221 -7.89 5.48 -27.63
C ARG A 221 -6.94 4.35 -27.18
N LYS A 222 -6.33 4.48 -26.02
CA LYS A 222 -5.45 3.42 -25.47
C LYS A 222 -6.20 2.12 -25.21
N MET A 223 -7.41 2.21 -24.69
CA MET A 223 -8.27 1.05 -24.49
C MET A 223 -8.56 0.33 -25.80
N GLN A 224 -8.88 1.08 -26.85
CA GLN A 224 -9.16 0.51 -28.18
C GLN A 224 -7.92 -0.19 -28.76
N ILE A 225 -6.75 0.42 -28.64
CA ILE A 225 -5.49 -0.19 -29.08
C ILE A 225 -5.22 -1.50 -28.34
N ALA A 226 -5.37 -1.48 -27.00
CA ALA A 226 -5.16 -2.66 -26.17
C ALA A 226 -6.15 -3.78 -26.50
N MET A 227 -7.40 -3.43 -26.78
CA MET A 227 -8.43 -4.40 -27.17
C MET A 227 -8.19 -5.00 -28.53
N ASN A 228 -7.80 -4.20 -29.52
CA ASN A 228 -7.47 -4.69 -30.85
C ASN A 228 -6.29 -5.66 -30.82
N GLN A 229 -5.26 -5.36 -30.02
CA GLN A 229 -4.14 -6.27 -29.83
C GLN A 229 -4.58 -7.57 -29.16
N TRP A 230 -5.31 -7.46 -28.06
CA TRP A 230 -5.79 -8.64 -27.32
C TRP A 230 -6.74 -9.54 -28.13
N SER A 231 -7.60 -8.92 -28.92
CA SER A 231 -8.50 -9.66 -29.82
C SER A 231 -7.72 -10.45 -30.88
N LYS A 232 -6.61 -9.91 -31.42
CA LYS A 232 -5.70 -10.62 -32.33
C LYS A 232 -5.01 -11.80 -31.63
N GLU A 233 -4.43 -11.58 -30.45
CA GLU A 233 -3.80 -12.64 -29.63
C GLU A 233 -4.77 -13.77 -29.30
N ARG A 234 -6.05 -13.46 -29.06
CA ARG A 234 -7.10 -14.47 -28.84
C ARG A 234 -7.40 -15.25 -30.09
N ALA A 235 -7.47 -14.57 -31.25
CA ALA A 235 -7.70 -15.25 -32.53
C ALA A 235 -6.57 -16.24 -32.88
N GLU A 236 -5.31 -15.88 -32.64
CA GLU A 236 -4.15 -16.77 -32.80
C GLU A 236 -4.27 -18.04 -31.91
N LYS A 237 -4.84 -17.90 -30.72
CA LYS A 237 -5.11 -19.01 -29.79
C LYS A 237 -6.43 -19.75 -30.09
N LYS A 238 -7.10 -19.45 -31.18
CA LYS A 238 -8.42 -19.98 -31.58
C LYS A 238 -9.51 -19.74 -30.53
N LEU A 239 -9.39 -18.65 -29.76
CA LEU A 239 -10.39 -18.18 -28.82
C LEU A 239 -11.31 -17.16 -29.48
N PRO A 240 -12.57 -16.98 -29.02
CA PRO A 240 -13.47 -15.96 -29.54
C PRO A 240 -12.85 -14.57 -29.47
N GLN A 241 -12.97 -13.82 -30.55
CA GLN A 241 -12.58 -12.41 -30.57
C GLN A 241 -13.53 -11.61 -29.66
N ILE A 242 -12.98 -10.59 -29.02
CA ILE A 242 -13.71 -9.74 -28.09
C ILE A 242 -13.59 -8.30 -28.55
N THR A 243 -14.71 -7.62 -28.55
CA THR A 243 -14.79 -6.18 -28.76
C THR A 243 -15.44 -5.55 -27.53
N HIS A 244 -15.24 -4.26 -27.38
CA HIS A 244 -15.85 -3.49 -26.29
C HIS A 244 -16.50 -2.22 -26.80
N ARG A 245 -17.22 -1.57 -25.94
CA ARG A 245 -17.87 -0.27 -26.18
C ARG A 245 -17.48 0.70 -25.08
N ILE A 246 -17.40 1.98 -25.45
CA ILE A 246 -17.00 3.06 -24.53
C ILE A 246 -17.96 4.23 -24.67
N GLY A 247 -18.45 4.74 -23.53
CA GLY A 247 -19.24 5.96 -23.44
C GLY A 247 -18.54 6.99 -22.56
N ILE A 248 -18.41 8.24 -23.03
CA ILE A 248 -17.79 9.32 -22.26
C ILE A 248 -18.68 10.53 -22.21
N HIS A 249 -18.90 11.05 -21.00
CA HIS A 249 -19.59 12.31 -20.78
C HIS A 249 -18.83 13.20 -19.81
N PHE A 250 -18.92 14.51 -19.99
CA PHE A 250 -18.31 15.51 -19.11
C PHE A 250 -19.40 16.42 -18.56
N GLY A 251 -19.43 16.58 -17.23
CA GLY A 251 -20.44 17.41 -16.58
C GLY A 251 -20.24 17.50 -15.07
N PRO A 252 -21.16 18.17 -14.38
CA PRO A 252 -21.11 18.33 -12.93
C PRO A 252 -21.41 17.00 -12.21
N CYS A 253 -20.60 16.70 -11.19
CA CYS A 253 -20.79 15.60 -10.25
C CYS A 253 -20.52 16.07 -8.83
N ILE A 254 -21.12 15.39 -7.87
CA ILE A 254 -20.73 15.44 -6.47
C ILE A 254 -19.67 14.34 -6.27
N ILE A 255 -18.53 14.71 -5.73
CA ILE A 255 -17.43 13.79 -5.39
C ILE A 255 -17.38 13.68 -3.89
N GLY A 256 -17.31 12.49 -3.34
CA GLY A 256 -17.19 12.30 -1.90
C GLY A 256 -17.37 10.87 -1.43
N ASN A 257 -17.35 10.73 -0.12
CA ASN A 257 -17.65 9.50 0.57
C ASN A 257 -19.17 9.34 0.69
N ILE A 258 -19.73 8.42 -0.08
CA ILE A 258 -21.16 8.20 -0.15
C ILE A 258 -21.49 6.87 0.49
N GLY A 259 -22.40 6.88 1.46
CA GLY A 259 -22.83 5.67 2.19
C GLY A 259 -23.35 5.98 3.57
N GLY A 260 -23.33 4.97 4.42
CA GLY A 260 -23.74 5.07 5.83
C GLY A 260 -22.65 4.50 6.73
N ASP A 261 -22.89 4.47 8.03
CA ASP A 261 -21.91 4.11 9.08
C ASP A 261 -21.21 2.75 8.87
N GLN A 262 -21.88 1.81 8.19
CA GLN A 262 -21.34 0.46 8.01
C GLN A 262 -20.59 0.26 6.68
N ARG A 263 -20.85 1.13 5.68
CA ARG A 263 -20.20 1.06 4.38
C ARG A 263 -20.19 2.43 3.73
N VAL A 264 -18.99 2.87 3.38
CA VAL A 264 -18.74 4.11 2.66
C VAL A 264 -18.00 3.77 1.38
N GLU A 265 -18.32 4.45 0.29
CA GLU A 265 -17.67 4.32 -1.01
C GLU A 265 -17.27 5.71 -1.49
N PHE A 266 -15.98 5.90 -1.78
CA PHE A 266 -15.53 7.12 -2.44
C PHE A 266 -15.91 7.03 -3.92
N THR A 267 -16.82 7.88 -4.36
CA THR A 267 -17.40 7.80 -5.71
C THR A 267 -17.94 9.15 -6.18
N VAL A 268 -18.40 9.19 -7.42
CA VAL A 268 -19.06 10.34 -8.01
C VAL A 268 -20.57 10.10 -8.18
N LEU A 269 -21.37 11.12 -7.87
CA LEU A 269 -22.82 11.09 -7.99
C LEU A 269 -23.28 12.26 -8.88
N GLY A 270 -24.19 11.98 -9.80
CA GLY A 270 -24.81 12.99 -10.66
C GLY A 270 -25.38 12.44 -11.95
N ASP A 271 -26.16 13.27 -12.65
CA ASP A 271 -26.72 12.94 -13.97
C ASP A 271 -25.60 12.59 -14.98
N THR A 272 -24.43 13.20 -14.84
CA THR A 272 -23.23 12.93 -15.65
C THR A 272 -22.86 11.45 -15.70
N VAL A 273 -22.95 10.74 -14.57
CA VAL A 273 -22.68 9.29 -14.47
C VAL A 273 -23.68 8.50 -15.30
N ASN A 274 -24.98 8.83 -15.16
CA ASN A 274 -26.04 8.15 -15.89
C ASN A 274 -25.91 8.39 -17.39
N VAL A 275 -25.59 9.61 -17.79
CA VAL A 275 -25.37 9.95 -19.20
C VAL A 275 -24.21 9.13 -19.78
N ALA A 276 -23.05 9.09 -19.14
CA ALA A 276 -21.89 8.32 -19.61
C ALA A 276 -22.24 6.83 -19.81
N ASN A 277 -22.94 6.23 -18.83
CA ASN A 277 -23.40 4.85 -18.93
C ASN A 277 -24.34 4.65 -20.13
N ARG A 278 -25.32 5.55 -20.32
CA ARG A 278 -26.25 5.47 -21.47
C ARG A 278 -25.57 5.68 -22.81
N LEU A 279 -24.49 6.45 -22.88
CA LEU A 279 -23.67 6.57 -24.08
C LEU A 279 -22.95 5.27 -24.41
N CYS A 280 -22.43 4.58 -23.39
CA CYS A 280 -21.86 3.25 -23.56
C CYS A 280 -22.89 2.25 -24.12
N ASP A 281 -24.12 2.25 -23.57
CA ASP A 281 -25.22 1.45 -24.11
C ASP A 281 -25.61 1.82 -25.54
N ALA A 282 -25.58 3.12 -25.85
CA ALA A 282 -25.93 3.65 -27.17
C ALA A 282 -24.96 3.18 -28.27
N CYS A 283 -23.73 2.80 -27.95
CA CYS A 283 -22.79 2.21 -28.90
C CYS A 283 -23.39 1.03 -29.67
N LYS A 284 -24.18 0.20 -29.00
CA LYS A 284 -24.87 -0.92 -29.61
C LYS A 284 -25.94 -0.47 -30.62
N LYS A 285 -26.65 0.61 -30.32
CA LYS A 285 -27.72 1.14 -31.18
C LYS A 285 -27.16 1.81 -32.45
N PHE A 286 -26.01 2.45 -32.31
CA PHE A 286 -25.39 3.24 -33.39
C PHE A 286 -24.27 2.48 -34.13
N ASP A 287 -24.06 1.22 -33.80
CA ASP A 287 -22.99 0.39 -34.36
C ASP A 287 -21.62 1.11 -34.29
N SER A 288 -21.31 1.61 -33.11
CA SER A 288 -20.07 2.35 -32.84
C SER A 288 -19.34 1.74 -31.65
N GLN A 289 -18.03 1.81 -31.65
CA GLN A 289 -17.22 1.35 -30.51
C GLN A 289 -17.10 2.41 -29.42
N VAL A 290 -17.11 3.68 -29.82
CA VAL A 290 -16.94 4.80 -28.89
C VAL A 290 -17.97 5.88 -29.19
N ILE A 291 -18.69 6.31 -28.16
CA ILE A 291 -19.59 7.47 -28.22
C ILE A 291 -19.18 8.46 -27.13
N ILE A 292 -18.98 9.69 -27.53
CA ILE A 292 -18.72 10.80 -26.62
C ILE A 292 -19.85 11.84 -26.71
N SER A 293 -20.09 12.55 -25.63
CA SER A 293 -21.02 13.68 -25.67
C SER A 293 -20.41 14.91 -26.30
N ASP A 294 -21.27 15.82 -26.81
CA ASP A 294 -20.86 17.15 -27.29
C ASP A 294 -20.10 17.95 -26.22
N ALA A 295 -20.41 17.75 -24.94
CA ALA A 295 -19.69 18.34 -23.81
C ALA A 295 -18.22 17.89 -23.72
N VAL A 296 -17.90 16.67 -24.11
CA VAL A 296 -16.54 16.16 -24.25
C VAL A 296 -15.92 16.71 -25.52
N ALA A 297 -16.57 16.57 -26.68
CA ALA A 297 -16.06 16.97 -27.97
C ALA A 297 -15.57 18.44 -28.01
N LYS A 298 -16.33 19.35 -27.41
CA LYS A 298 -15.97 20.78 -27.29
C LYS A 298 -14.72 21.08 -26.44
N ARG A 299 -14.21 20.09 -25.70
CA ARG A 299 -13.03 20.22 -24.82
C ARG A 299 -11.79 19.50 -25.34
N LEU A 300 -11.89 18.92 -26.51
CA LEU A 300 -10.75 18.27 -27.13
C LEU A 300 -9.91 19.28 -27.90
N SER A 301 -8.58 19.09 -27.84
CA SER A 301 -7.61 19.97 -28.50
C SER A 301 -7.51 19.74 -30.00
N GLU A 302 -7.98 18.61 -30.49
CA GLU A 302 -7.95 18.23 -31.91
C GLU A 302 -9.37 18.18 -32.48
N GLU A 303 -9.54 18.61 -33.72
CA GLU A 303 -10.79 18.42 -34.45
C GLU A 303 -10.94 16.94 -34.78
N ILE A 304 -11.93 16.30 -34.16
CA ILE A 304 -12.15 14.86 -34.33
C ILE A 304 -12.96 14.64 -35.61
N LYS A 305 -12.52 13.70 -36.44
CA LYS A 305 -13.37 13.14 -37.48
C LYS A 305 -14.45 12.28 -36.81
N SER A 306 -15.59 12.84 -36.58
CA SER A 306 -16.71 12.19 -35.95
C SER A 306 -18.00 12.44 -36.71
N ASP A 307 -18.87 11.44 -36.72
CA ASP A 307 -20.25 11.65 -37.16
C ASP A 307 -21.03 12.23 -35.99
N PHE A 308 -21.47 13.48 -36.12
CA PHE A 308 -22.32 14.16 -35.14
C PHE A 308 -23.75 13.67 -35.25
N GLU A 309 -24.27 13.11 -34.17
CA GLU A 309 -25.65 12.71 -34.02
C GLU A 309 -26.36 13.68 -33.05
N ALA A 310 -27.02 14.67 -33.57
CA ALA A 310 -27.82 15.59 -32.76
C ALA A 310 -29.03 14.88 -32.16
N ASN A 311 -29.45 15.32 -30.96
CA ASN A 311 -30.74 14.94 -30.38
C ASN A 311 -30.86 13.46 -29.89
N PHE A 312 -29.80 12.86 -29.37
CA PHE A 312 -29.93 11.58 -28.67
C PHE A 312 -30.77 11.74 -27.40
N SER A 313 -31.90 11.02 -27.34
CA SER A 313 -32.77 11.02 -26.17
C SER A 313 -32.35 9.95 -25.20
N ILE A 314 -32.08 10.34 -23.98
CA ILE A 314 -31.72 9.43 -22.87
C ILE A 314 -32.96 9.16 -22.03
N PRO A 315 -33.33 7.90 -21.76
CA PRO A 315 -34.49 7.59 -20.92
C PRO A 315 -34.37 8.25 -19.53
N GLY A 316 -35.41 8.90 -19.11
CA GLY A 316 -35.48 9.63 -17.84
C GLY A 316 -34.96 11.08 -17.88
N ARG A 317 -34.50 11.56 -19.04
CA ARG A 317 -34.07 12.94 -19.25
C ARG A 317 -34.95 13.69 -20.25
N THR A 318 -35.27 14.93 -19.92
CA THR A 318 -36.13 15.79 -20.80
C THR A 318 -35.32 16.38 -21.95
N GLU A 319 -34.07 16.75 -21.69
CA GLU A 319 -33.19 17.36 -22.69
C GLU A 319 -32.42 16.28 -23.47
N LYS A 320 -32.36 16.48 -24.79
CA LYS A 320 -31.56 15.67 -25.69
C LYS A 320 -30.10 16.10 -25.63
N ILE A 321 -29.21 15.17 -25.87
CA ILE A 321 -27.75 15.40 -25.83
C ILE A 321 -27.17 15.20 -27.24
N GLY A 322 -26.30 16.12 -27.65
CA GLY A 322 -25.46 15.93 -28.82
C GLY A 322 -24.42 14.85 -28.55
N ILE A 323 -24.27 13.92 -29.47
CA ILE A 323 -23.31 12.82 -29.38
C ILE A 323 -22.47 12.72 -30.64
N HIS A 324 -21.25 12.21 -30.47
CA HIS A 324 -20.30 11.97 -31.57
C HIS A 324 -19.92 10.49 -31.57
N LYS A 325 -20.10 9.84 -32.71
CA LYS A 325 -19.67 8.47 -32.96
C LYS A 325 -18.23 8.48 -33.45
N LEU A 326 -17.42 7.62 -32.90
CA LEU A 326 -16.00 7.52 -33.21
C LEU A 326 -15.64 6.09 -33.58
N GLN A 327 -14.82 5.94 -34.62
CA GLN A 327 -14.09 4.73 -34.93
C GLN A 327 -12.60 5.02 -34.66
N LEU A 328 -12.06 4.44 -33.58
CA LEU A 328 -10.70 4.66 -33.09
C LEU A 328 -9.79 3.49 -33.47
#